data_b74f5f631fb4a5a40d806b47de58910e
#
_entry.id   b74f5f631fb4a5a40d806b47de58910e
#
_cell.length_a   1.000
_cell.length_b   1.000
_cell.length_c   1.000
_cell.angle_alpha   90.00
_cell.angle_beta   90.00
_cell.angle_gamma   90.00
#
_symmetry.space_group_name_H-M   'P 1'
#
loop_
_entity.id
_entity.type
_entity.pdbx_description
1 polymer ?
#
loop_
_entity_poly.entity_id
_entity_poly.type
_entity_poly.pdbx_seq_one_letter_code
_entity_poly.pdbx_strand_id
1 'polypeptide(L)'
;LAVFALTRPYFAGKLKGGRFIVAILDVSASMQATDVSPNRLGQAKADLGKLIDSMYDNDRMVLLLAGAVTEVRQSTTSSKPLLRSALGQARATDSPTRLLDAVKLAQNLTRNRAKTKVHLFSDGASPDLDEFELQDLDLIYHRVGEGGDNLGIVSLEVRPHPEQAGQQAIFATVANASTK
;
A
#
# COMPACT_ATOMS: atom_id res chain seq x y z
N LEU A 1 -53.04 -15.90 29.22
CA LEU A 1 -52.19 -14.67 29.26
C LEU A 1 -50.80 -15.07 29.75
N ALA A 2 -49.74 -14.72 29.06
CA ALA A 2 -48.32 -14.78 29.45
C ALA A 2 -47.56 -16.09 29.14
N VAL A 3 -47.33 -16.40 27.86
CA VAL A 3 -46.28 -17.34 27.44
C VAL A 3 -45.35 -16.78 26.32
N PHE A 4 -45.48 -15.51 25.96
CA PHE A 4 -44.62 -14.89 24.90
C PHE A 4 -43.31 -14.28 25.39
N ALA A 5 -42.96 -14.38 26.69
CA ALA A 5 -41.81 -13.67 27.26
C ALA A 5 -40.50 -14.48 27.28
N LEU A 6 -40.47 -15.75 26.81
CA LEU A 6 -39.26 -16.60 26.94
C LEU A 6 -38.68 -17.11 25.60
N THR A 7 -39.29 -16.81 24.48
CA THR A 7 -38.63 -17.05 23.19
C THR A 7 -37.85 -15.82 22.77
N ARG A 8 -36.56 -15.75 23.15
CA ARG A 8 -35.61 -14.90 22.44
C ARG A 8 -35.55 -15.45 21.01
N PRO A 9 -36.15 -14.78 19.99
CA PRO A 9 -35.97 -15.20 18.62
C PRO A 9 -34.50 -15.01 18.28
N TYR A 10 -33.73 -16.09 18.30
CA TYR A 10 -32.37 -16.08 17.75
C TYR A 10 -32.55 -16.11 16.24
N PHE A 11 -32.55 -14.94 15.62
CA PHE A 11 -32.38 -14.85 14.19
C PHE A 11 -30.95 -15.32 13.89
N ALA A 12 -30.80 -16.59 13.57
CA ALA A 12 -29.60 -17.11 12.91
C ALA A 12 -29.53 -16.49 11.51
N GLY A 13 -29.23 -15.19 11.45
CA GLY A 13 -28.74 -14.60 10.23
C GLY A 13 -27.52 -15.43 9.86
N LYS A 14 -27.47 -15.99 8.64
CA LYS A 14 -26.25 -16.55 8.09
C LYS A 14 -25.19 -15.46 8.22
N LEU A 15 -24.35 -15.55 9.23
CA LEU A 15 -23.15 -14.74 9.35
C LEU A 15 -22.37 -15.04 8.08
N LYS A 16 -22.51 -14.19 7.06
CA LYS A 16 -21.61 -14.23 5.89
C LYS A 16 -20.24 -14.09 6.50
N GLY A 17 -19.45 -15.17 6.46
CA GLY A 17 -18.10 -15.15 7.00
C GLY A 17 -17.38 -13.90 6.46
N GLY A 18 -16.78 -13.13 7.33
CA GLY A 18 -16.14 -11.87 6.99
C GLY A 18 -15.06 -12.06 5.92
N ARG A 19 -14.81 -11.01 5.15
CA ARG A 19 -13.71 -10.96 4.19
C ARG A 19 -12.38 -10.80 4.95
N PHE A 20 -11.34 -11.41 4.44
CA PHE A 20 -9.98 -11.11 4.86
C PHE A 20 -9.33 -10.21 3.80
N ILE A 21 -8.95 -9.02 4.22
CA ILE A 21 -8.44 -7.97 3.33
C ILE A 21 -6.97 -7.73 3.69
N VAL A 22 -6.10 -7.79 2.68
CA VAL A 22 -4.72 -7.32 2.81
C VAL A 22 -4.61 -6.03 2.01
N ALA A 23 -4.35 -4.92 2.69
CA ALA A 23 -4.12 -3.63 2.06
C ALA A 23 -2.61 -3.37 2.03
N ILE A 24 -2.07 -3.16 0.83
CA ILE A 24 -0.68 -2.79 0.60
C ILE A 24 -0.67 -1.32 0.17
N LEU A 25 0.00 -0.48 0.94
CA LEU A 25 0.21 0.92 0.64
C LEU A 25 1.67 1.14 0.26
N ASP A 26 1.89 1.58 -0.96
CA ASP A 26 3.21 2.02 -1.42
C ASP A 26 3.61 3.32 -0.70
N VAL A 27 4.80 3.33 -0.15
CA VAL A 27 5.39 4.48 0.55
C VAL A 27 6.74 4.88 -0.04
N SER A 28 6.99 4.54 -1.30
CA SER A 28 8.20 4.93 -2.03
C SER A 28 8.31 6.45 -2.23
N ALA A 29 9.48 6.89 -2.65
CA ALA A 29 9.78 8.29 -2.94
C ALA A 29 8.83 8.88 -4.00
N SER A 30 8.44 8.10 -5.04
CA SER A 30 7.53 8.54 -6.09
C SER A 30 6.13 8.88 -5.59
N MET A 31 5.73 8.32 -4.44
CA MET A 31 4.44 8.63 -3.80
C MET A 31 4.39 10.04 -3.18
N GLN A 32 5.52 10.76 -3.15
CA GLN A 32 5.56 12.18 -2.77
C GLN A 32 5.18 13.13 -3.92
N ALA A 33 5.09 12.62 -5.16
CA ALA A 33 4.75 13.43 -6.32
C ALA A 33 3.39 14.15 -6.14
N THR A 34 3.33 15.39 -6.63
CA THR A 34 2.21 16.33 -6.44
C THR A 34 1.39 16.52 -7.71
N ASP A 35 1.45 15.58 -8.65
CA ASP A 35 0.59 15.54 -9.83
C ASP A 35 -0.89 15.40 -9.47
N VAL A 36 -1.17 14.94 -8.26
CA VAL A 36 -2.49 14.90 -7.63
C VAL A 36 -2.46 15.56 -6.26
N SER A 37 -3.58 16.17 -5.84
CA SER A 37 -3.64 16.90 -4.56
C SER A 37 -3.96 15.97 -3.39
N PRO A 38 -3.28 16.08 -2.24
CA PRO A 38 -2.09 16.92 -1.96
C PRO A 38 -0.81 16.31 -2.53
N ASN A 39 -0.75 15.00 -2.69
CA ASN A 39 0.26 14.18 -3.33
C ASN A 39 -0.29 12.75 -3.51
N ARG A 40 0.45 11.89 -4.23
CA ARG A 40 0.03 10.50 -4.50
C ARG A 40 -0.24 9.71 -3.22
N LEU A 41 0.62 9.83 -2.19
CA LEU A 41 0.39 9.16 -0.92
C LEU A 41 -0.89 9.64 -0.23
N GLY A 42 -1.20 10.93 -0.31
CA GLY A 42 -2.43 11.51 0.21
C GLY A 42 -3.67 10.94 -0.47
N GLN A 43 -3.64 10.83 -1.81
CA GLN A 43 -4.70 10.19 -2.58
C GLN A 43 -4.86 8.72 -2.17
N ALA A 44 -3.76 7.95 -2.15
CA ALA A 44 -3.78 6.54 -1.73
C ALA A 44 -4.38 6.35 -0.34
N LYS A 45 -4.00 7.21 0.62
CA LYS A 45 -4.57 7.20 1.97
C LYS A 45 -6.06 7.50 1.98
N ALA A 46 -6.53 8.45 1.17
CA ALA A 46 -7.95 8.77 1.07
C ALA A 46 -8.75 7.57 0.54
N ASP A 47 -8.25 6.90 -0.50
CA ASP A 47 -8.92 5.76 -1.10
C ASP A 47 -8.88 4.51 -0.21
N LEU A 48 -7.74 4.25 0.45
CA LEU A 48 -7.65 3.19 1.46
C LEU A 48 -8.54 3.50 2.68
N GLY A 49 -8.68 4.78 3.05
CA GLY A 49 -9.63 5.21 4.07
C GLY A 49 -11.09 4.84 3.72
N LYS A 50 -11.51 5.07 2.46
CA LYS A 50 -12.83 4.63 1.97
C LYS A 50 -12.99 3.11 2.04
N LEU A 51 -11.93 2.35 1.72
CA LEU A 51 -11.93 0.89 1.85
C LEU A 51 -12.13 0.47 3.31
N ILE A 52 -11.44 1.08 4.26
CA ILE A 52 -11.61 0.82 5.70
C ILE A 52 -13.06 1.11 6.12
N ASP A 53 -13.65 2.21 5.67
CA ASP A 53 -15.03 2.56 6.02
C ASP A 53 -16.05 1.57 5.46
N SER A 54 -15.75 0.98 4.30
CA SER A 54 -16.60 -0.03 3.64
C SER A 54 -16.56 -1.41 4.29
N MET A 55 -15.69 -1.63 5.29
CA MET A 55 -15.61 -2.90 6.01
C MET A 55 -16.88 -3.16 6.82
N TYR A 56 -17.34 -4.41 6.80
CA TYR A 56 -18.38 -4.92 7.71
C TYR A 56 -17.76 -5.37 9.04
N ASP A 57 -18.58 -5.52 10.07
CA ASP A 57 -18.11 -5.86 11.43
C ASP A 57 -17.31 -7.18 11.49
N ASN A 58 -17.61 -8.13 10.60
CA ASN A 58 -16.91 -9.42 10.53
C ASN A 58 -15.70 -9.41 9.58
N ASP A 59 -15.45 -8.32 8.86
CA ASP A 59 -14.27 -8.21 8.00
C ASP A 59 -13.02 -8.00 8.85
N ARG A 60 -11.91 -8.49 8.37
CA ARG A 60 -10.59 -8.30 8.99
C ARG A 60 -9.61 -7.79 7.97
N MET A 61 -8.81 -6.82 8.36
CA MET A 61 -7.80 -6.21 7.49
C MET A 61 -6.41 -6.26 8.14
N VAL A 62 -5.41 -6.46 7.31
CA VAL A 62 -3.99 -6.22 7.58
C VAL A 62 -3.56 -5.04 6.74
N LEU A 63 -2.79 -4.12 7.31
CA LEU A 63 -2.18 -3.00 6.58
C LEU A 63 -0.67 -3.23 6.47
N LEU A 64 -0.19 -3.32 5.24
CA LEU A 64 1.23 -3.41 4.88
C LEU A 64 1.69 -2.09 4.28
N LEU A 65 2.89 -1.65 4.62
CA LEU A 65 3.59 -0.57 3.93
C LEU A 65 4.69 -1.19 3.07
N ALA A 66 4.69 -0.85 1.78
CA ALA A 66 5.70 -1.27 0.84
C ALA A 66 6.68 -0.11 0.60
N GLY A 67 7.89 -0.25 1.11
CA GLY A 67 9.02 0.63 0.91
C GLY A 67 10.26 -0.19 0.54
N ALA A 68 11.44 0.27 0.93
CA ALA A 68 12.66 -0.53 0.79
C ALA A 68 12.59 -1.87 1.55
N VAL A 69 11.79 -1.91 2.61
CA VAL A 69 11.42 -3.11 3.36
C VAL A 69 9.91 -3.09 3.55
N THR A 70 9.27 -4.26 3.44
CA THR A 70 7.84 -4.40 3.73
C THR A 70 7.60 -4.43 5.23
N GLU A 71 6.77 -3.53 5.71
CA GLU A 71 6.38 -3.41 7.13
C GLU A 71 4.92 -3.83 7.34
N VAL A 72 4.66 -4.65 8.35
CA VAL A 72 3.29 -4.89 8.85
C VAL A 72 2.92 -3.72 9.77
N ARG A 73 2.31 -2.69 9.21
CA ARG A 73 1.94 -1.48 9.94
C ARG A 73 0.82 -1.69 10.93
N GLN A 74 -0.16 -2.50 10.56
CA GLN A 74 -1.24 -2.95 11.42
C GLN A 74 -1.51 -4.43 11.19
N SER A 75 -1.36 -5.22 12.23
CA SER A 75 -1.73 -6.63 12.22
C SER A 75 -3.24 -6.82 12.05
N THR A 76 -3.65 -8.03 11.74
CA THR A 76 -5.06 -8.38 11.49
C THR A 76 -6.00 -7.84 12.56
N THR A 77 -6.92 -6.97 12.16
CA THR A 77 -7.94 -6.38 13.03
C THR A 77 -9.24 -6.10 12.28
N SER A 78 -10.35 -6.04 13.00
CA SER A 78 -11.65 -5.50 12.52
C SER A 78 -11.87 -4.06 12.96
N SER A 79 -10.97 -3.50 13.79
CA SER A 79 -11.10 -2.16 14.35
C SER A 79 -10.74 -1.09 13.32
N LYS A 80 -11.76 -0.42 12.76
CA LYS A 80 -11.57 0.72 11.85
C LYS A 80 -10.74 1.86 12.48
N PRO A 81 -10.93 2.22 13.77
CA PRO A 81 -10.10 3.26 14.39
C PRO A 81 -8.61 2.90 14.43
N LEU A 82 -8.24 1.64 14.73
CA LEU A 82 -6.84 1.21 14.71
C LEU A 82 -6.25 1.28 13.31
N LEU A 83 -6.99 0.81 12.29
CA LEU A 83 -6.57 0.90 10.90
C LEU A 83 -6.39 2.35 10.45
N ARG A 84 -7.31 3.24 10.81
CA ARG A 84 -7.19 4.66 10.47
C ARG A 84 -6.02 5.34 11.17
N SER A 85 -5.76 5.01 12.44
CA SER A 85 -4.59 5.51 13.16
C SER A 85 -3.29 5.07 12.49
N ALA A 86 -3.18 3.78 12.17
CA ALA A 86 -2.02 3.21 11.48
C ALA A 86 -1.81 3.86 10.10
N LEU A 87 -2.89 4.04 9.32
CA LEU A 87 -2.88 4.70 8.03
C LEU A 87 -2.45 6.17 8.14
N GLY A 88 -2.96 6.88 9.14
CA GLY A 88 -2.61 8.30 9.39
C GLY A 88 -1.11 8.49 9.63
N GLN A 89 -0.49 7.54 10.31
CA GLN A 89 0.95 7.57 10.64
C GLN A 89 1.87 7.14 9.47
N ALA A 90 1.35 6.52 8.39
CA ALA A 90 2.17 6.17 7.24
C ALA A 90 2.81 7.43 6.64
N ARG A 91 4.08 7.35 6.25
CA ARG A 91 4.83 8.44 5.60
C ARG A 91 5.56 7.87 4.40
N ALA A 92 5.68 8.67 3.35
CA ALA A 92 6.55 8.31 2.25
C ALA A 92 8.01 8.29 2.72
N THR A 93 8.80 7.44 2.10
CA THR A 93 10.24 7.31 2.32
C THR A 93 10.97 7.88 1.11
N ASP A 94 12.26 8.14 1.24
CA ASP A 94 13.10 8.58 0.12
C ASP A 94 13.74 7.40 -0.63
N SER A 95 13.22 6.20 -0.41
CA SER A 95 13.73 4.96 -0.98
C SER A 95 12.82 4.42 -2.09
N PRO A 96 13.36 3.64 -3.03
CA PRO A 96 12.53 2.87 -3.96
C PRO A 96 11.70 1.85 -3.20
N THR A 97 10.62 1.40 -3.83
CA THR A 97 9.77 0.34 -3.28
C THR A 97 10.20 -1.04 -3.77
N ARG A 98 9.90 -2.07 -2.96
CA ARG A 98 9.95 -3.48 -3.29
C ARG A 98 8.54 -4.07 -3.22
N LEU A 99 7.71 -3.69 -4.19
CA LEU A 99 6.30 -4.12 -4.21
C LEU A 99 6.15 -5.63 -4.25
N LEU A 100 7.05 -6.32 -4.95
CA LEU A 100 7.05 -7.77 -5.05
C LEU A 100 7.13 -8.44 -3.67
N ASP A 101 7.96 -7.93 -2.76
CA ASP A 101 8.09 -8.49 -1.41
C ASP A 101 6.79 -8.33 -0.61
N ALA A 102 6.10 -7.19 -0.75
CA ALA A 102 4.81 -6.95 -0.11
C ALA A 102 3.70 -7.85 -0.70
N VAL A 103 3.70 -8.07 -2.02
CA VAL A 103 2.75 -8.96 -2.68
C VAL A 103 2.99 -10.42 -2.28
N LYS A 104 4.25 -10.88 -2.21
CA LYS A 104 4.59 -12.22 -1.70
C LYS A 104 4.15 -12.42 -0.24
N LEU A 105 4.33 -11.39 0.60
CA LEU A 105 3.85 -11.44 1.98
C LEU A 105 2.31 -11.54 2.00
N ALA A 106 1.62 -10.74 1.18
CA ALA A 106 0.16 -10.80 1.06
C ALA A 106 -0.32 -12.19 0.59
N GLN A 107 0.34 -12.78 -0.41
CA GLN A 107 0.06 -14.13 -0.87
C GLN A 107 0.19 -15.17 0.26
N ASN A 108 1.24 -15.08 1.07
CA ASN A 108 1.41 -15.96 2.22
C ASN A 108 0.33 -15.76 3.29
N LEU A 109 -0.08 -14.52 3.54
CA LEU A 109 -1.14 -14.19 4.51
C LEU A 109 -2.53 -14.66 4.05
N THR A 110 -2.76 -14.75 2.74
CA THR A 110 -4.03 -15.17 2.15
C THR A 110 -4.12 -16.66 1.88
N ARG A 111 -2.97 -17.36 1.87
CA ARG A 111 -2.91 -18.81 1.64
C ARG A 111 -3.83 -19.55 2.59
N ASN A 112 -4.64 -20.47 2.06
CA ASN A 112 -5.61 -21.29 2.80
C ASN A 112 -6.73 -20.48 3.50
N ARG A 113 -6.99 -19.25 3.06
CA ARG A 113 -8.11 -18.45 3.55
C ARG A 113 -9.16 -18.28 2.44
N ALA A 114 -10.41 -18.53 2.75
CA ALA A 114 -11.52 -18.22 1.85
C ALA A 114 -11.87 -16.73 1.91
N LYS A 115 -12.42 -16.19 0.81
CA LYS A 115 -12.91 -14.80 0.72
C LYS A 115 -11.83 -13.75 1.04
N THR A 116 -10.65 -13.97 0.50
CA THR A 116 -9.53 -13.02 0.60
C THR A 116 -9.58 -12.02 -0.54
N LYS A 117 -9.13 -10.79 -0.27
CA LYS A 117 -8.86 -9.76 -1.28
C LYS A 117 -7.59 -9.01 -0.91
N VAL A 118 -6.75 -8.80 -1.90
CA VAL A 118 -5.55 -7.98 -1.75
C VAL A 118 -5.76 -6.68 -2.52
N HIS A 119 -5.59 -5.55 -1.84
CA HIS A 119 -5.69 -4.22 -2.43
C HIS A 119 -4.31 -3.58 -2.42
N LEU A 120 -3.81 -3.23 -3.59
CA LEU A 120 -2.51 -2.57 -3.78
C LEU A 120 -2.75 -1.12 -4.21
N PHE A 121 -2.24 -0.17 -3.43
CA PHE A 121 -2.27 1.26 -3.73
C PHE A 121 -0.86 1.73 -4.06
N SER A 122 -0.59 2.00 -5.34
CA SER A 122 0.73 2.39 -5.85
C SER A 122 0.58 3.20 -7.14
N ASP A 123 1.60 3.97 -7.50
CA ASP A 123 1.70 4.65 -8.79
C ASP A 123 2.17 3.73 -9.93
N GLY A 124 2.57 2.49 -9.60
CA GLY A 124 3.03 1.50 -10.57
C GLY A 124 4.49 1.66 -11.00
N ALA A 125 5.24 2.55 -10.36
CA ALA A 125 6.66 2.75 -10.67
C ALA A 125 7.55 1.64 -10.06
N SER A 126 7.17 0.38 -10.27
CA SER A 126 7.93 -0.78 -9.78
C SER A 126 8.06 -1.83 -10.89
N PRO A 127 9.23 -1.96 -11.50
CA PRO A 127 9.47 -2.93 -12.56
C PRO A 127 9.35 -4.39 -12.08
N ASP A 128 9.47 -4.63 -10.78
CA ASP A 128 9.47 -5.97 -10.18
C ASP A 128 8.11 -6.69 -10.30
N LEU A 129 7.02 -5.97 -10.59
CA LEU A 129 5.68 -6.56 -10.70
C LEU A 129 5.43 -7.22 -12.06
N ASP A 130 6.12 -6.79 -13.10
CA ASP A 130 5.93 -7.31 -14.47
C ASP A 130 6.37 -8.77 -14.61
N GLU A 131 7.30 -9.21 -13.74
CA GLU A 131 7.84 -10.58 -13.73
C GLU A 131 7.04 -11.53 -12.82
N PHE A 132 6.07 -11.03 -12.05
CA PHE A 132 5.36 -11.83 -11.07
C PHE A 132 4.07 -12.41 -11.63
N GLU A 133 4.02 -13.72 -11.76
CA GLU A 133 2.77 -14.43 -12.03
C GLU A 133 1.85 -14.32 -10.79
N LEU A 134 0.82 -13.49 -10.90
CA LEU A 134 -0.22 -13.29 -9.86
C LEU A 134 -1.16 -14.51 -9.71
N GLN A 135 -0.64 -15.73 -9.94
CA GLN A 135 -1.42 -16.96 -9.84
C GLN A 135 -2.02 -17.07 -8.43
N ASP A 136 -3.32 -17.27 -8.41
CA ASP A 136 -4.13 -17.48 -7.20
C ASP A 136 -4.29 -16.28 -6.25
N LEU A 137 -3.98 -15.03 -6.66
CA LEU A 137 -4.17 -13.85 -5.84
C LEU A 137 -5.31 -12.97 -6.40
N ASP A 138 -6.40 -12.82 -5.64
CA ASP A 138 -7.47 -11.84 -5.97
C ASP A 138 -6.94 -10.42 -5.63
N LEU A 139 -6.08 -9.89 -6.55
CA LEU A 139 -5.44 -8.59 -6.42
C LEU A 139 -6.27 -7.52 -7.13
N ILE A 140 -6.61 -6.48 -6.37
CA ILE A 140 -7.24 -5.25 -6.88
C ILE A 140 -6.20 -4.14 -6.83
N TYR A 141 -5.76 -3.68 -8.01
CA TYR A 141 -4.81 -2.60 -8.12
C TYR A 141 -5.53 -1.25 -8.15
N HIS A 142 -5.15 -0.36 -7.26
CA HIS A 142 -5.59 1.03 -7.17
C HIS A 142 -4.44 1.93 -7.62
N ARG A 143 -4.45 2.28 -8.91
CA ARG A 143 -3.46 3.20 -9.44
C ARG A 143 -3.67 4.59 -8.85
N VAL A 144 -2.60 5.20 -8.35
CA VAL A 144 -2.57 6.60 -7.88
C VAL A 144 -1.68 7.44 -8.78
N GLY A 145 -2.01 8.74 -8.89
CA GLY A 145 -1.33 9.65 -9.80
C GLY A 145 -1.91 9.66 -11.21
N GLU A 146 -1.77 10.77 -11.91
CA GLU A 146 -2.31 10.98 -13.26
C GLU A 146 -1.23 10.99 -14.34
N GLY A 147 0.05 11.28 -13.97
CA GLY A 147 1.15 11.48 -14.89
C GLY A 147 2.22 10.39 -14.82
N GLY A 148 2.78 10.06 -16.00
CA GLY A 148 4.04 9.31 -16.12
C GLY A 148 5.27 10.23 -16.13
N ASP A 149 5.07 11.55 -16.07
CA ASP A 149 6.15 12.52 -16.09
C ASP A 149 6.91 12.46 -14.76
N ASN A 150 8.11 11.92 -14.81
CA ASN A 150 8.96 11.75 -13.64
C ASN A 150 10.38 12.19 -13.97
N LEU A 151 10.91 13.09 -13.16
CA LEU A 151 12.30 13.50 -13.17
C LEU A 151 12.96 12.99 -11.89
N GLY A 152 13.99 12.19 -12.02
CA GLY A 152 14.66 11.61 -10.87
C GLY A 152 16.17 11.57 -10.98
N ILE A 153 16.88 11.69 -9.86
CA ILE A 153 18.32 11.44 -9.79
C ILE A 153 18.51 9.92 -9.73
N VAL A 154 19.10 9.35 -10.78
CA VAL A 154 19.34 7.89 -10.88
C VAL A 154 20.71 7.47 -10.33
N SER A 155 21.67 8.38 -10.30
CA SER A 155 22.94 8.16 -9.62
C SER A 155 23.49 9.45 -9.04
N LEU A 156 24.19 9.34 -7.91
CA LEU A 156 24.92 10.41 -7.27
C LEU A 156 26.30 9.89 -6.92
N GLU A 157 27.34 10.45 -7.51
CA GLU A 157 28.73 10.08 -7.22
C GLU A 157 29.49 11.27 -6.65
N VAL A 158 30.25 11.01 -5.62
CA VAL A 158 31.17 12.00 -5.03
C VAL A 158 32.59 11.57 -5.34
N ARG A 159 33.35 12.43 -6.02
CA ARG A 159 34.75 12.18 -6.39
C ARG A 159 35.64 13.33 -5.92
N PRO A 160 36.92 13.07 -5.62
CA PRO A 160 37.88 14.17 -5.40
C PRO A 160 37.93 15.10 -6.65
N HIS A 161 37.95 16.40 -6.41
CA HIS A 161 38.07 17.35 -7.52
C HIS A 161 39.44 17.22 -8.20
N PRO A 162 39.52 17.02 -9.52
CA PRO A 162 40.79 16.70 -10.20
C PRO A 162 41.83 17.83 -10.11
N GLU A 163 41.39 19.08 -10.02
CA GLU A 163 42.28 20.26 -10.06
C GLU A 163 42.37 21.00 -8.73
N GLN A 164 41.59 20.63 -7.73
CA GLN A 164 41.52 21.34 -6.44
C GLN A 164 41.64 20.37 -5.27
N ALA A 165 42.86 20.25 -4.75
CA ALA A 165 43.10 19.38 -3.60
C ALA A 165 42.24 19.78 -2.38
N GLY A 166 41.58 18.80 -1.79
CA GLY A 166 40.69 18.99 -0.63
C GLY A 166 39.24 19.35 -0.97
N GLN A 167 38.88 19.51 -2.26
CA GLN A 167 37.50 19.69 -2.71
C GLN A 167 36.95 18.39 -3.30
N GLN A 168 35.63 18.26 -3.23
CA GLN A 168 34.91 17.15 -3.80
C GLN A 168 33.98 17.64 -4.92
N ALA A 169 33.94 16.92 -6.02
CA ALA A 169 32.99 17.11 -7.10
C ALA A 169 31.84 16.14 -6.94
N ILE A 170 30.62 16.63 -7.10
CA ILE A 170 29.40 15.83 -7.07
C ILE A 170 28.89 15.68 -8.50
N PHE A 171 28.77 14.46 -8.96
CA PHE A 171 28.17 14.11 -10.25
C PHE A 171 26.79 13.50 -10.02
N ALA A 172 25.77 14.13 -10.57
CA ALA A 172 24.40 13.63 -10.51
C ALA A 172 23.93 13.28 -11.93
N THR A 173 23.44 12.07 -12.12
CA THR A 173 22.74 11.69 -13.35
C THR A 173 21.25 11.83 -13.11
N VAL A 174 20.60 12.64 -13.93
CA VAL A 174 19.15 12.87 -13.87
C VAL A 174 18.50 12.15 -15.04
N ALA A 175 17.55 11.29 -14.77
CA ALA A 175 16.70 10.68 -15.78
C ALA A 175 15.36 11.43 -15.84
N ASN A 176 14.94 11.76 -17.07
CA ASN A 176 13.60 12.25 -17.36
C ASN A 176 12.81 11.12 -17.99
N ALA A 177 11.83 10.58 -17.27
CA ALA A 177 10.90 9.57 -17.76
C ALA A 177 9.63 10.19 -18.36
N SER A 178 9.62 11.52 -18.55
CA SER A 178 8.52 12.22 -19.21
C SER A 178 8.47 11.90 -20.70
N THR A 179 7.27 11.82 -21.24
CA THR A 179 7.01 11.65 -22.69
C THR A 179 7.00 12.97 -23.45
N LYS A 180 7.32 14.09 -22.79
CA LYS A 180 7.43 15.44 -23.37
C LYS A 180 8.86 15.90 -23.48
#